data_2b13e8d021d1aa81dc6f119a54c4e0ea
#
_entry.id   2b13e8d021d1aa81dc6f119a54c4e0ea
#
_cell.length_a   1.000
_cell.length_b   1.000
_cell.length_c   1.000
_cell.angle_alpha   90.00
_cell.angle_beta   90.00
_cell.angle_gamma   90.00
#
_symmetry.space_group_name_H-M   'P 1'
#
loop_
_entity.id
_entity.type
_entity.pdbx_description
1 polymer ?
#
loop_
_entity_poly.entity_id
_entity_poly.type
_entity_poly.pdbx_seq_one_letter_code
_entity_poly.pdbx_strand_id
1 'polypeptide(L)'
;DAVVKKIKERTRGGSRFSILAVAEGAISKEEAAMSKKEYKKKLEERAQKYQSVAYEIGAKIQEMTGQEIRVTVPGHMQRGGAPVPFDRVLSSRIGAHAAAMIERGDFGKLVVVKNNVITDIPLEESAGKLKYVDPQSDIIKEAKLLGISFGDK
;
A
#
# COMPACT_ATOMS: atom_id res chain seq x y z
N ASP A 1 18.54 0.32 6.58
CA ASP A 1 19.31 1.03 7.63
C ASP A 1 18.48 2.08 8.37
N ALA A 2 17.76 3.00 7.70
CA ALA A 2 16.98 4.06 8.35
C ALA A 2 15.91 3.51 9.33
N VAL A 3 15.18 2.45 8.94
CA VAL A 3 14.18 1.80 9.81
C VAL A 3 14.82 1.24 11.07
N VAL A 4 15.94 0.53 10.94
CA VAL A 4 16.67 -0.04 12.10
C VAL A 4 17.22 1.05 13.02
N LYS A 5 17.75 2.13 12.44
CA LYS A 5 18.19 3.32 13.20
C LYS A 5 17.03 3.87 14.01
N LYS A 6 15.87 4.08 13.39
CA LYS A 6 14.67 4.61 14.06
C LYS A 6 14.17 3.69 15.18
N ILE A 7 14.16 2.37 14.97
CA ILE A 7 13.80 1.39 16.01
C ILE A 7 14.74 1.51 17.21
N LYS A 8 16.06 1.55 16.96
CA LYS A 8 17.07 1.69 18.03
C LYS A 8 16.95 3.02 18.80
N GLU A 9 16.67 4.12 18.09
CA GLU A 9 16.43 5.43 18.72
C GLU A 9 15.20 5.39 19.63
N ARG A 10 14.09 4.81 19.16
CA ARG A 10 12.87 4.64 19.95
C ARG A 10 13.10 3.81 21.22
N THR A 11 13.81 2.70 21.08
CA THR A 11 14.15 1.83 22.21
C THR A 11 15.01 2.56 23.24
N ARG A 12 16.02 3.33 22.81
CA ARG A 12 16.84 4.17 23.70
C ARG A 12 16.03 5.26 24.39
N GLY A 13 15.01 5.79 23.70
CA GLY A 13 14.07 6.77 24.25
C GLY A 13 12.99 6.17 25.16
N GLY A 14 13.08 4.89 25.54
CA GLY A 14 12.17 4.23 26.48
C GLY A 14 10.92 3.61 25.83
N SER A 15 10.78 3.62 24.50
CA SER A 15 9.66 2.94 23.82
C SER A 15 9.82 1.43 23.90
N ARG A 16 8.80 0.74 24.43
CA ARG A 16 8.83 -0.71 24.63
C ARG A 16 8.63 -1.52 23.36
N PHE A 17 8.01 -0.92 22.33
CA PHE A 17 7.74 -1.57 21.04
C PHE A 17 7.70 -0.54 19.90
N SER A 18 7.82 -1.03 18.68
CA SER A 18 7.60 -0.27 17.45
C SER A 18 6.65 -1.01 16.54
N ILE A 19 5.78 -0.29 15.85
CA ILE A 19 4.91 -0.86 14.82
C ILE A 19 5.45 -0.42 13.47
N LEU A 20 5.66 -1.38 12.57
CA LEU A 20 6.09 -1.17 11.20
C LEU A 20 4.99 -1.63 10.25
N ALA A 21 4.41 -0.71 9.49
CA ALA A 21 3.50 -1.04 8.40
C ALA A 21 4.29 -1.25 7.10
N VAL A 22 4.08 -2.38 6.44
CA VAL A 22 4.75 -2.75 5.19
C VAL A 22 3.69 -3.02 4.13
N ALA A 23 3.80 -2.35 2.97
CA ALA A 23 2.94 -2.65 1.83
C ALA A 23 3.27 -4.01 1.23
N GLU A 24 2.26 -4.75 0.77
CA GLU A 24 2.44 -6.04 0.10
C GLU A 24 3.36 -5.95 -1.13
N GLY A 25 3.27 -4.85 -1.87
CA GLY A 25 4.10 -4.57 -3.04
C GLY A 25 5.42 -3.86 -2.74
N ALA A 26 5.88 -3.84 -1.48
CA ALA A 26 7.17 -3.23 -1.15
C ALA A 26 8.33 -3.96 -1.82
N ILE A 27 9.20 -3.20 -2.46
CA ILE A 27 10.42 -3.69 -3.13
C ILE A 27 11.65 -2.97 -2.59
N SER A 28 12.79 -3.64 -2.59
CA SER A 28 14.06 -3.01 -2.23
C SER A 28 14.60 -2.12 -3.38
N LYS A 29 15.58 -1.27 -3.07
CA LYS A 29 16.25 -0.46 -4.11
C LYS A 29 16.96 -1.34 -5.14
N GLU A 30 17.53 -2.46 -4.69
CA GLU A 30 18.16 -3.44 -5.58
C GLU A 30 17.11 -4.10 -6.49
N GLU A 31 15.96 -4.48 -5.95
CA GLU A 31 14.85 -5.06 -6.72
C GLU A 31 14.28 -4.08 -7.74
N ALA A 32 14.20 -2.80 -7.40
CA ALA A 32 13.74 -1.76 -8.32
C ALA A 32 14.67 -1.56 -9.53
N ALA A 33 15.95 -1.91 -9.38
CA ALA A 33 16.95 -1.83 -10.45
C ALA A 33 17.05 -3.11 -11.31
N MET A 34 16.36 -4.20 -10.93
CA MET A 34 16.40 -5.48 -11.63
C MET A 34 15.58 -5.47 -12.92
N SER A 35 16.00 -6.28 -13.88
CA SER A 35 15.15 -6.62 -15.03
C SER A 35 13.91 -7.40 -14.58
N LYS A 36 12.83 -7.38 -15.38
CA LYS A 36 11.60 -8.14 -15.10
C LYS A 36 11.87 -9.64 -14.88
N LYS A 37 12.83 -10.21 -15.60
CA LYS A 37 13.18 -11.63 -15.51
C LYS A 37 13.88 -11.95 -14.19
N GLU A 38 14.84 -11.15 -13.79
CA GLU A 38 15.57 -11.30 -12.53
C GLU A 38 14.64 -11.10 -11.33
N TYR A 39 13.78 -10.08 -11.38
CA TYR A 39 12.80 -9.81 -10.34
C TYR A 39 11.82 -10.98 -10.17
N LYS A 40 11.31 -11.57 -11.27
CA LYS A 40 10.44 -12.74 -11.20
C LYS A 40 11.12 -13.92 -10.53
N LYS A 41 12.38 -14.21 -10.89
CA LYS A 41 13.16 -15.29 -10.25
C LYS A 41 13.33 -15.03 -8.75
N LYS A 42 13.63 -13.78 -8.36
CA LYS A 42 13.76 -13.41 -6.95
C LYS A 42 12.45 -13.54 -6.17
N LEU A 43 11.31 -13.25 -6.80
CA LEU A 43 10.00 -13.48 -6.19
C LEU A 43 9.74 -14.97 -5.94
N GLU A 44 10.12 -15.86 -6.87
CA GLU A 44 10.00 -17.31 -6.72
C GLU A 44 10.88 -17.82 -5.57
N GLU A 45 12.13 -17.36 -5.48
CA GLU A 45 13.05 -17.67 -4.38
C GLU A 45 12.52 -17.15 -3.03
N ARG A 46 11.97 -15.93 -3.00
CA ARG A 46 11.32 -15.37 -1.81
C ARG A 46 10.15 -16.21 -1.36
N ALA A 47 9.27 -16.62 -2.28
CA ALA A 47 8.08 -17.41 -1.98
C ALA A 47 8.40 -18.79 -1.38
N GLN A 48 9.56 -19.36 -1.71
CA GLN A 48 10.03 -20.60 -1.09
C GLN A 48 10.50 -20.40 0.37
N LYS A 49 10.99 -19.22 0.72
CA LYS A 49 11.60 -18.96 2.03
C LYS A 49 10.68 -18.19 2.98
N TYR A 50 9.88 -17.28 2.46
CA TYR A 50 9.01 -16.38 3.23
C TYR A 50 7.60 -16.35 2.68
N GLN A 51 6.60 -16.31 3.56
CA GLN A 51 5.18 -16.22 3.18
C GLN A 51 4.84 -14.87 2.53
N SER A 52 5.55 -13.81 2.87
CA SER A 52 5.40 -12.46 2.28
C SER A 52 6.65 -11.61 2.51
N VAL A 53 6.71 -10.46 1.84
CA VAL A 53 7.77 -9.45 2.06
C VAL A 53 7.86 -8.98 3.52
N ALA A 54 6.74 -8.97 4.25
CA ALA A 54 6.73 -8.59 5.65
C ALA A 54 7.54 -9.57 6.53
N TYR A 55 7.46 -10.88 6.26
CA TYR A 55 8.28 -11.88 6.95
C TYR A 55 9.76 -11.75 6.63
N GLU A 56 10.12 -11.45 5.38
CA GLU A 56 11.52 -11.21 5.00
C GLU A 56 12.08 -9.98 5.72
N ILE A 57 11.34 -8.87 5.73
CA ILE A 57 11.74 -7.64 6.41
C ILE A 57 11.83 -7.87 7.92
N GLY A 58 10.85 -8.57 8.51
CA GLY A 58 10.86 -8.94 9.93
C GLY A 58 12.11 -9.72 10.32
N ALA A 59 12.46 -10.76 9.55
CA ALA A 59 13.66 -11.56 9.79
C ALA A 59 14.94 -10.69 9.75
N LYS A 60 15.08 -9.81 8.76
CA LYS A 60 16.21 -8.88 8.65
C LYS A 60 16.29 -7.92 9.83
N ILE A 61 15.16 -7.38 10.28
CA ILE A 61 15.13 -6.48 11.44
C ILE A 61 15.51 -7.24 12.71
N GLN A 62 15.01 -8.44 12.91
CA GLN A 62 15.36 -9.28 14.04
C GLN A 62 16.87 -9.57 14.09
N GLU A 63 17.47 -9.94 12.96
CA GLU A 63 18.91 -10.16 12.83
C GLU A 63 19.73 -8.90 13.18
N MET A 64 19.29 -7.72 12.72
CA MET A 64 20.01 -6.45 12.91
C MET A 64 19.81 -5.82 14.28
N THR A 65 18.74 -6.18 14.99
CA THR A 65 18.36 -5.53 16.27
C THR A 65 18.39 -6.45 17.47
N GLY A 66 18.29 -7.77 17.26
CA GLY A 66 18.11 -8.77 18.32
C GLY A 66 16.71 -8.73 18.97
N GLN A 67 15.79 -7.89 18.48
CA GLN A 67 14.44 -7.76 19.05
C GLN A 67 13.49 -8.85 18.53
N GLU A 68 12.57 -9.29 19.38
CA GLU A 68 11.48 -10.19 18.96
C GLU A 68 10.57 -9.47 17.95
N ILE A 69 10.32 -10.11 16.81
CA ILE A 69 9.45 -9.59 15.76
C ILE A 69 8.21 -10.48 15.63
N ARG A 70 7.06 -9.85 15.61
CA ARG A 70 5.78 -10.51 15.33
C ARG A 70 5.21 -9.94 14.05
N VAL A 71 4.95 -10.81 13.07
CA VAL A 71 4.39 -10.41 11.78
C VAL A 71 2.91 -10.77 11.76
N THR A 72 2.07 -9.80 11.39
CA THR A 72 0.64 -10.01 11.16
C THR A 72 0.32 -9.57 9.75
N VAL A 73 -0.31 -10.46 8.98
CA VAL A 73 -0.79 -10.17 7.62
C VAL A 73 -2.32 -10.19 7.65
N PRO A 74 -2.99 -9.04 7.83
CA PRO A 74 -4.44 -8.99 8.01
C PRO A 74 -5.23 -9.40 6.75
N GLY A 75 -4.66 -9.27 5.56
CA GLY A 75 -5.25 -9.73 4.31
C GLY A 75 -6.69 -9.24 4.11
N HIS A 76 -7.61 -10.17 3.89
CA HIS A 76 -9.02 -9.88 3.64
C HIS A 76 -9.75 -9.21 4.82
N MET A 77 -9.23 -9.31 6.03
CA MET A 77 -9.82 -8.62 7.20
C MET A 77 -9.87 -7.10 7.01
N GLN A 78 -8.91 -6.52 6.28
CA GLN A 78 -8.91 -5.08 5.95
C GLN A 78 -10.02 -4.68 4.95
N ARG A 79 -10.58 -5.66 4.24
CA ARG A 79 -11.64 -5.46 3.24
C ARG A 79 -13.01 -5.93 3.77
N GLY A 80 -13.05 -6.47 4.98
CA GLY A 80 -14.26 -6.97 5.62
C GLY A 80 -15.00 -5.89 6.39
N GLY A 81 -16.15 -6.27 6.90
CA GLY A 81 -17.03 -5.41 7.70
C GLY A 81 -18.20 -4.86 6.91
N ALA A 82 -19.18 -4.29 7.64
CA ALA A 82 -20.35 -3.67 7.04
C ALA A 82 -19.97 -2.33 6.38
N PRO A 83 -20.51 -2.00 5.19
CA PRO A 83 -20.25 -0.72 4.55
C PRO A 83 -20.85 0.42 5.38
N VAL A 84 -20.11 1.51 5.51
CA VAL A 84 -20.59 2.74 6.14
C VAL A 84 -21.52 3.52 5.18
N PRO A 85 -22.28 4.52 5.66
CA PRO A 85 -23.18 5.30 4.80
C PRO A 85 -22.51 5.90 3.57
N PHE A 86 -21.27 6.36 3.69
CA PHE A 86 -20.48 6.88 2.57
C PHE A 86 -20.29 5.83 1.47
N ASP A 87 -19.93 4.59 1.83
CA ASP A 87 -19.73 3.50 0.86
C ASP A 87 -21.01 3.17 0.11
N ARG A 88 -22.14 3.16 0.83
CA ARG A 88 -23.46 2.86 0.26
C ARG A 88 -23.90 3.92 -0.73
N VAL A 89 -23.78 5.20 -0.37
CA VAL A 89 -24.12 6.33 -1.24
C VAL A 89 -23.20 6.36 -2.45
N LEU A 90 -21.90 6.19 -2.25
CA LEU A 90 -20.91 6.18 -3.34
C LEU A 90 -21.19 5.04 -4.33
N SER A 91 -21.41 3.83 -3.84
CA SER A 91 -21.72 2.66 -4.69
C SER A 91 -23.01 2.87 -5.49
N SER A 92 -24.05 3.42 -4.87
CA SER A 92 -25.31 3.72 -5.56
C SER A 92 -25.13 4.76 -6.66
N ARG A 93 -24.37 5.81 -6.40
CA ARG A 93 -24.06 6.87 -7.38
C ARG A 93 -23.23 6.33 -8.56
N ILE A 94 -22.22 5.51 -8.29
CA ILE A 94 -21.39 4.86 -9.32
C ILE A 94 -22.25 3.92 -10.16
N GLY A 95 -23.09 3.10 -9.52
CA GLY A 95 -24.00 2.18 -10.22
C GLY A 95 -25.01 2.89 -11.11
N ALA A 96 -25.63 3.96 -10.61
CA ALA A 96 -26.57 4.77 -11.39
C ALA A 96 -25.89 5.42 -12.63
N HIS A 97 -24.68 5.95 -12.45
CA HIS A 97 -23.90 6.51 -13.57
C HIS A 97 -23.57 5.43 -14.62
N ALA A 98 -23.11 4.25 -14.17
CA ALA A 98 -22.82 3.13 -15.06
C ALA A 98 -24.06 2.67 -15.84
N ALA A 99 -25.22 2.57 -15.19
CA ALA A 99 -26.49 2.23 -15.86
C ALA A 99 -26.85 3.26 -16.94
N ALA A 100 -26.73 4.55 -16.65
CA ALA A 100 -26.97 5.61 -17.62
C ALA A 100 -25.97 5.59 -18.79
N MET A 101 -24.72 5.17 -18.56
CA MET A 101 -23.75 4.97 -19.65
C MET A 101 -24.17 3.84 -20.58
N ILE A 102 -24.65 2.71 -20.03
CA ILE A 102 -25.14 1.58 -20.84
C ILE A 102 -26.34 2.02 -21.69
N GLU A 103 -27.28 2.76 -21.10
CA GLU A 103 -28.47 3.27 -21.80
C GLU A 103 -28.10 4.18 -23.00
N ARG A 104 -27.03 4.96 -22.88
CA ARG A 104 -26.49 5.81 -23.94
C ARG A 104 -25.59 5.07 -24.94
N GLY A 105 -25.25 3.81 -24.71
CA GLY A 105 -24.28 3.05 -25.50
C GLY A 105 -22.82 3.48 -25.29
N ASP A 106 -22.50 4.10 -24.17
CA ASP A 106 -21.16 4.58 -23.79
C ASP A 106 -20.32 3.43 -23.24
N PHE A 107 -19.73 2.62 -24.11
CA PHE A 107 -18.87 1.48 -23.74
C PHE A 107 -17.38 1.82 -23.77
N GLY A 108 -16.55 0.94 -23.23
CA GLY A 108 -15.09 1.10 -23.22
C GLY A 108 -14.59 2.16 -22.22
N LYS A 109 -15.41 2.50 -21.24
CA LYS A 109 -15.11 3.53 -20.23
C LYS A 109 -15.15 2.98 -18.80
N LEU A 110 -14.51 3.68 -17.89
CA LEU A 110 -14.48 3.42 -16.46
C LEU A 110 -15.16 4.57 -15.71
N VAL A 111 -16.13 4.25 -14.87
CA VAL A 111 -16.73 5.22 -13.94
C VAL A 111 -15.74 5.55 -12.85
N VAL A 112 -15.47 6.82 -12.64
CA VAL A 112 -14.51 7.32 -11.66
C VAL A 112 -15.08 8.45 -10.81
N VAL A 113 -14.45 8.68 -9.66
CA VAL A 113 -14.69 9.87 -8.83
C VAL A 113 -13.55 10.85 -9.04
N LYS A 114 -13.85 12.04 -9.54
CA LYS A 114 -12.88 13.11 -9.72
C LYS A 114 -13.39 14.37 -9.04
N ASN A 115 -12.65 14.88 -8.06
CA ASN A 115 -13.06 16.06 -7.26
C ASN A 115 -14.49 15.92 -6.67
N ASN A 116 -14.81 14.77 -6.07
CA ASN A 116 -16.14 14.43 -5.52
C ASN A 116 -17.30 14.36 -6.55
N VAL A 117 -16.99 14.43 -7.84
CA VAL A 117 -17.96 14.27 -8.92
C VAL A 117 -17.80 12.88 -9.54
N ILE A 118 -18.93 12.21 -9.77
CA ILE A 118 -18.94 10.98 -10.56
C ILE A 118 -18.85 11.36 -12.03
N THR A 119 -17.89 10.78 -12.73
CA THR A 119 -17.65 10.96 -14.16
C THR A 119 -17.14 9.66 -14.76
N ASP A 120 -16.84 9.67 -16.05
CA ASP A 120 -16.25 8.53 -16.76
C ASP A 120 -14.98 8.96 -17.49
N ILE A 121 -14.09 7.99 -17.69
CA ILE A 121 -12.86 8.13 -18.47
C ILE A 121 -12.71 6.90 -19.40
N PRO A 122 -12.03 7.02 -20.55
CA PRO A 122 -11.63 5.88 -21.35
C PRO A 122 -10.83 4.85 -20.56
N LEU A 123 -11.03 3.55 -20.80
CA LEU A 123 -10.28 2.48 -20.11
C LEU A 123 -8.77 2.61 -20.32
N GLU A 124 -8.33 3.09 -21.48
CA GLU A 124 -6.92 3.30 -21.82
C GLU A 124 -6.24 4.32 -20.91
N GLU A 125 -6.99 5.25 -20.33
CA GLU A 125 -6.43 6.23 -19.38
C GLU A 125 -6.03 5.60 -18.05
N SER A 126 -6.64 4.49 -17.66
CA SER A 126 -6.34 3.79 -16.41
C SER A 126 -5.54 2.50 -16.61
N ALA A 127 -5.60 1.90 -17.81
CA ALA A 127 -4.96 0.63 -18.09
C ALA A 127 -3.43 0.71 -17.92
N GLY A 128 -2.89 -0.20 -17.10
CA GLY A 128 -1.46 -0.28 -16.82
C GLY A 128 -0.89 0.87 -15.96
N LYS A 129 -1.75 1.75 -15.46
CA LYS A 129 -1.33 2.85 -14.58
C LYS A 129 -1.74 2.56 -13.13
N LEU A 130 -0.79 2.66 -12.22
CA LEU A 130 -1.03 2.57 -10.79
C LEU A 130 -1.10 3.98 -10.19
N LYS A 131 -2.07 4.18 -9.31
CA LYS A 131 -2.15 5.41 -8.52
C LYS A 131 -1.25 5.25 -7.29
N TYR A 132 -0.09 5.88 -7.33
CA TYR A 132 0.81 5.93 -6.18
C TYR A 132 0.40 7.04 -5.19
N VAL A 133 0.78 6.83 -3.92
CA VAL A 133 0.71 7.91 -2.92
C VAL A 133 1.82 8.90 -3.22
N ASP A 134 1.47 10.18 -3.34
CA ASP A 134 2.44 11.25 -3.50
C ASP A 134 3.20 11.47 -2.18
N PRO A 135 4.54 11.26 -2.16
CA PRO A 135 5.34 11.48 -0.94
C PRO A 135 5.34 12.93 -0.47
N GLN A 136 4.93 13.88 -1.31
CA GLN A 136 4.82 15.31 -0.99
C GLN A 136 3.40 15.71 -0.59
N SER A 137 2.44 14.79 -0.55
CA SER A 137 1.06 15.08 -0.13
C SER A 137 0.99 15.56 1.32
N ASP A 138 -0.03 16.35 1.63
CA ASP A 138 -0.18 16.93 2.97
C ASP A 138 -0.38 15.86 4.03
N ILE A 139 -1.08 14.77 3.74
CA ILE A 139 -1.24 13.65 4.67
C ILE A 139 0.12 13.03 5.07
N ILE A 140 1.08 12.96 4.16
CA ILE A 140 2.43 12.46 4.47
C ILE A 140 3.20 13.49 5.32
N LYS A 141 3.09 14.78 5.01
CA LYS A 141 3.69 15.84 5.82
C LYS A 141 3.14 15.86 7.24
N GLU A 142 1.82 15.79 7.39
CA GLU A 142 1.13 15.73 8.68
C GLU A 142 1.55 14.50 9.48
N ALA A 143 1.61 13.33 8.86
CA ALA A 143 2.08 12.11 9.50
C ALA A 143 3.54 12.24 10.02
N LYS A 144 4.41 12.91 9.25
CA LYS A 144 5.79 13.22 9.69
C LYS A 144 5.81 14.17 10.88
N LEU A 145 4.94 15.18 10.93
CA LEU A 145 4.78 16.07 12.07
C LEU A 145 4.33 15.34 13.34
N LEU A 146 3.52 14.30 13.20
CA LEU A 146 3.11 13.41 14.30
C LEU A 146 4.23 12.41 14.71
N GLY A 147 5.41 12.48 14.11
CA GLY A 147 6.57 11.65 14.45
C GLY A 147 6.57 10.28 13.75
N ILE A 148 5.70 10.03 12.78
CA ILE A 148 5.72 8.81 11.98
C ILE A 148 6.93 8.85 11.03
N SER A 149 7.76 7.81 11.08
CA SER A 149 8.91 7.66 10.19
C SER A 149 8.51 6.87 8.94
N PHE A 150 8.89 7.36 7.78
CA PHE A 150 8.70 6.67 6.50
C PHE A 150 9.95 5.91 6.03
N GLY A 151 10.99 5.84 6.88
CA GLY A 151 12.24 5.14 6.56
C GLY A 151 13.08 5.84 5.49
N ASP A 152 12.82 7.11 5.25
CA ASP A 152 13.44 7.94 4.21
C ASP A 152 14.66 8.75 4.71
N LYS A 153 14.96 8.70 6.04
CA LYS A 153 16.08 9.40 6.68
C LYS A 153 16.80 8.56 7.72
#